data_5473de861e4e9c00629597c3bc5c5fd5
#
_entry.id   5473de861e4e9c00629597c3bc5c5fd5
#
_cell.length_a   1.000
_cell.length_b   1.000
_cell.length_c   1.000
_cell.angle_alpha   90.00
_cell.angle_beta   90.00
_cell.angle_gamma   90.00
#
_symmetry.space_group_name_H-M   'P 1'
#
loop_
_entity.id
_entity.type
_entity.pdbx_description
1 polymer ?
#
loop_
_entity_poly.entity_id
_entity_poly.type
_entity_poly.pdbx_seq_one_letter_code
_entity_poly.pdbx_strand_id
1 'polypeptide(L)'
;MRTVASNLRQAVGSWGFLLSLAGAAFIPLLSSVQGILSAFRSVELLSPGFHSDLIMGALSSEAMALALPILAALPYTASFIDDVKSGFIKEYLPRTTVPRYIAGKAVGCAVSGGLTLALGIFIAYGFAALMFLPMEAYPKAGETVPNYFGNLMETALMFFASGAFWSLTGMTFAALTDSKY
;
A
#
# COMPACT_ATOMS: atom_id res chain seq x y z
N MET A 1 -3.31 14.79 20.18
CA MET A 1 -2.24 13.90 19.70
C MET A 1 -2.38 12.44 20.18
N ARG A 2 -2.77 12.15 21.43
CA ARG A 2 -2.94 10.76 21.92
C ARG A 2 -3.95 9.93 21.11
N THR A 3 -5.03 10.53 20.65
CA THR A 3 -6.10 9.87 19.86
C THR A 3 -5.63 9.37 18.49
N VAL A 4 -4.87 10.17 17.74
CA VAL A 4 -4.35 9.79 16.41
C VAL A 4 -3.34 8.65 16.54
N ALA A 5 -2.42 8.76 17.52
CA ALA A 5 -1.44 7.70 17.77
C ALA A 5 -2.09 6.36 18.18
N SER A 6 -3.16 6.41 18.99
CA SER A 6 -3.92 5.22 19.38
C SER A 6 -4.62 4.59 18.17
N ASN A 7 -5.28 5.40 17.33
CA ASN A 7 -5.95 4.92 16.13
C ASN A 7 -4.96 4.31 15.13
N LEU A 8 -3.79 4.95 14.95
CA LEU A 8 -2.76 4.44 14.06
C LEU A 8 -2.19 3.11 14.56
N ARG A 9 -1.93 3.00 15.87
CA ARG A 9 -1.46 1.73 16.47
C ARG A 9 -2.50 0.61 16.30
N GLN A 10 -3.78 0.93 16.47
CA GLN A 10 -4.88 -0.03 16.25
C GLN A 10 -4.96 -0.45 14.77
N ALA A 11 -4.80 0.52 13.84
CA ALA A 11 -4.83 0.24 12.41
C ALA A 11 -3.68 -0.68 11.98
N VAL A 12 -2.44 -0.35 12.37
CA VAL A 12 -1.24 -1.13 12.03
C VAL A 12 -1.25 -2.53 12.66
N GLY A 13 -1.86 -2.68 13.86
CA GLY A 13 -2.03 -3.98 14.51
C GLY A 13 -3.21 -4.81 14.01
N SER A 14 -3.95 -4.35 13.00
CA SER A 14 -5.13 -5.05 12.48
C SER A 14 -4.75 -6.12 11.45
N TRP A 15 -5.55 -7.19 11.39
CA TRP A 15 -5.45 -8.19 10.32
C TRP A 15 -5.67 -7.58 8.93
N GLY A 16 -6.52 -6.56 8.82
CA GLY A 16 -6.75 -5.82 7.58
C GLY A 16 -5.48 -5.15 7.06
N PHE A 17 -4.65 -4.58 7.96
CA PHE A 17 -3.36 -4.00 7.60
C PHE A 17 -2.39 -5.05 7.05
N LEU A 18 -2.28 -6.20 7.72
CA LEU A 18 -1.39 -7.29 7.28
C LEU A 18 -1.83 -7.87 5.95
N LEU A 19 -3.14 -8.10 5.74
CA LEU A 19 -3.68 -8.59 4.47
C LEU A 19 -3.47 -7.59 3.34
N SER A 20 -3.72 -6.31 3.61
CA SER A 20 -3.47 -5.24 2.63
C SER A 20 -2.00 -5.13 2.26
N LEU A 21 -1.11 -5.18 3.25
CA LEU A 21 0.33 -5.16 3.04
C LEU A 21 0.81 -6.35 2.20
N ALA A 22 0.34 -7.55 2.55
CA ALA A 22 0.64 -8.75 1.78
C ALA A 22 0.11 -8.65 0.34
N GLY A 23 -1.14 -8.21 0.15
CA GLY A 23 -1.72 -7.99 -1.17
C GLY A 23 -0.92 -7.00 -2.00
N ALA A 24 -0.55 -5.85 -1.42
CA ALA A 24 0.25 -4.82 -2.09
C ALA A 24 1.65 -5.29 -2.46
N ALA A 25 2.22 -6.25 -1.72
CA ALA A 25 3.51 -6.85 -2.05
C ALA A 25 3.39 -7.97 -3.10
N PHE A 26 2.38 -8.84 -2.99
CA PHE A 26 2.28 -10.02 -3.84
C PHE A 26 1.59 -9.78 -5.19
N ILE A 27 0.62 -8.87 -5.28
CA ILE A 27 -0.09 -8.61 -6.55
C ILE A 27 0.86 -8.15 -7.66
N PRO A 28 1.81 -7.21 -7.44
CA PRO A 28 2.79 -6.85 -8.46
C PRO A 28 3.65 -8.03 -8.90
N LEU A 29 4.08 -8.88 -7.98
CA LEU A 29 4.86 -10.06 -8.31
C LEU A 29 4.06 -11.09 -9.12
N LEU A 30 2.79 -11.30 -8.77
CA LEU A 30 1.90 -12.20 -9.51
C LEU A 30 1.58 -11.67 -10.92
N SER A 31 1.37 -10.38 -11.08
CA SER A 31 1.14 -9.77 -12.40
C SER A 31 2.36 -9.84 -13.31
N SER A 32 3.56 -9.95 -12.73
CA SER A 32 4.84 -10.06 -13.44
C SER A 32 5.33 -11.49 -13.65
N VAL A 33 4.52 -12.52 -13.37
CA VAL A 33 4.93 -13.94 -13.45
C VAL A 33 5.54 -14.30 -14.80
N GLN A 34 4.98 -13.80 -15.91
CA GLN A 34 5.54 -14.06 -17.25
C GLN A 34 6.96 -13.48 -17.42
N GLY A 35 7.17 -12.24 -16.94
CA GLY A 35 8.49 -11.61 -16.93
C GLY A 35 9.49 -12.37 -16.05
N ILE A 36 9.06 -12.80 -14.87
CA ILE A 36 9.84 -13.61 -13.95
C ILE A 36 10.25 -14.94 -14.62
N LEU A 37 9.30 -15.67 -15.21
CA LEU A 37 9.57 -16.95 -15.89
C LEU A 37 10.49 -16.78 -17.10
N SER A 38 10.34 -15.70 -17.88
CA SER A 38 11.22 -15.41 -19.01
C SER A 38 12.65 -15.11 -18.54
N ALA A 39 12.81 -14.37 -17.45
CA ALA A 39 14.11 -14.07 -16.87
C ALA A 39 14.87 -15.34 -16.42
N PHE A 40 14.18 -16.29 -15.78
CA PHE A 40 14.80 -17.56 -15.37
C PHE A 40 15.10 -18.51 -16.55
N ARG A 41 14.47 -18.32 -17.71
CA ARG A 41 14.76 -19.11 -18.91
C ARG A 41 15.86 -18.50 -19.77
N SER A 42 16.20 -17.22 -19.55
CA SER A 42 17.26 -16.56 -20.30
C SER A 42 18.62 -17.14 -19.90
N VAL A 43 19.45 -17.44 -20.88
CA VAL A 43 20.86 -17.86 -20.68
C VAL A 43 21.76 -16.65 -20.59
N GLU A 44 21.31 -15.51 -21.09
CA GLU A 44 22.02 -14.23 -21.08
C GLU A 44 21.76 -13.44 -19.81
N LEU A 45 22.71 -12.59 -19.42
CA LEU A 45 22.50 -11.63 -18.32
C LEU A 45 21.36 -10.67 -18.65
N LEU A 46 20.54 -10.40 -17.64
CA LEU A 46 19.43 -9.47 -17.76
C LEU A 46 19.93 -8.03 -17.96
N SER A 47 19.11 -7.18 -18.55
CA SER A 47 19.42 -5.77 -18.69
C SER A 47 19.63 -5.10 -17.33
N PRO A 48 20.52 -4.08 -17.22
CA PRO A 48 20.68 -3.31 -15.99
C PRO A 48 19.35 -2.69 -15.55
N GLY A 49 18.96 -2.90 -14.29
CA GLY A 49 17.70 -2.38 -13.74
C GLY A 49 16.44 -3.18 -14.06
N PHE A 50 16.58 -4.38 -14.60
CA PHE A 50 15.44 -5.27 -14.90
C PHE A 50 14.47 -5.44 -13.71
N HIS A 51 14.99 -5.60 -12.48
CA HIS A 51 14.17 -5.70 -11.27
C HIS A 51 13.27 -4.48 -11.07
N SER A 52 13.78 -3.28 -11.38
CA SER A 52 13.03 -2.03 -11.27
C SER A 52 11.93 -1.95 -12.33
N ASP A 53 12.29 -2.21 -13.59
CA ASP A 53 11.35 -2.15 -14.71
C ASP A 53 10.23 -3.19 -14.55
N LEU A 54 10.56 -4.38 -14.04
CA LEU A 54 9.59 -5.43 -13.75
C LEU A 54 8.52 -4.95 -12.75
N ILE A 55 8.94 -4.36 -11.64
CA ILE A 55 8.01 -3.88 -10.61
C ILE A 55 7.26 -2.64 -11.07
N MET A 56 7.91 -1.67 -11.73
CA MET A 56 7.23 -0.48 -12.25
C MET A 56 6.17 -0.84 -13.30
N GLY A 57 6.48 -1.79 -14.19
CA GLY A 57 5.50 -2.34 -15.13
C GLY A 57 4.33 -3.05 -14.42
N ALA A 58 4.62 -3.82 -13.38
CA ALA A 58 3.61 -4.50 -12.58
C ALA A 58 2.66 -3.56 -11.85
N LEU A 59 3.19 -2.46 -11.32
CA LEU A 59 2.39 -1.44 -10.62
C LEU A 59 1.43 -0.70 -11.58
N SER A 60 1.76 -0.66 -12.85
CA SER A 60 0.91 -0.08 -13.91
C SER A 60 -0.09 -1.09 -14.48
N SER A 61 -0.14 -2.32 -13.96
CA SER A 61 -1.04 -3.37 -14.44
C SER A 61 -2.51 -3.12 -14.05
N GLU A 62 -3.44 -3.64 -14.85
CA GLU A 62 -4.87 -3.62 -14.54
C GLU A 62 -5.18 -4.33 -13.21
N ALA A 63 -4.47 -5.40 -12.90
CA ALA A 63 -4.63 -6.12 -11.65
C ALA A 63 -4.35 -5.22 -10.44
N MET A 64 -3.27 -4.42 -10.50
CA MET A 64 -2.95 -3.47 -9.43
C MET A 64 -3.95 -2.33 -9.37
N ALA A 65 -4.41 -1.81 -10.52
CA ALA A 65 -5.41 -0.75 -10.57
C ALA A 65 -6.75 -1.16 -9.92
N LEU A 66 -7.20 -2.40 -10.14
CA LEU A 66 -8.41 -2.95 -9.53
C LEU A 66 -8.22 -3.29 -8.04
N ALA A 67 -7.05 -3.77 -7.67
CA ALA A 67 -6.76 -4.16 -6.28
C ALA A 67 -6.55 -2.95 -5.35
N LEU A 68 -6.04 -1.84 -5.87
CA LEU A 68 -5.63 -0.66 -5.10
C LEU A 68 -6.75 -0.12 -4.18
N PRO A 69 -8.00 0.14 -4.66
CA PRO A 69 -9.08 0.61 -3.80
C PRO A 69 -9.42 -0.37 -2.68
N ILE A 70 -9.41 -1.67 -3.00
CA ILE A 70 -9.73 -2.74 -2.04
C ILE A 70 -8.66 -2.81 -0.96
N LEU A 71 -7.39 -2.87 -1.37
CA LEU A 71 -6.26 -2.92 -0.44
C LEU A 71 -6.20 -1.68 0.45
N ALA A 72 -6.43 -0.49 -0.09
CA ALA A 72 -6.44 0.74 0.68
C ALA A 72 -7.57 0.79 1.73
N ALA A 73 -8.72 0.15 1.45
CA ALA A 73 -9.86 0.14 2.35
C ALA A 73 -9.73 -0.86 3.52
N LEU A 74 -8.99 -1.96 3.35
CA LEU A 74 -8.92 -3.04 4.34
C LEU A 74 -8.39 -2.64 5.73
N PRO A 75 -7.38 -1.75 5.89
CA PRO A 75 -6.73 -1.56 7.18
C PRO A 75 -7.63 -1.00 8.28
N TYR A 76 -8.45 0.02 7.96
CA TYR A 76 -9.11 0.78 9.03
C TYR A 76 -10.48 1.38 8.69
N THR A 77 -11.00 1.21 7.46
CA THR A 77 -12.25 1.87 7.03
C THR A 77 -13.46 1.48 7.88
N ALA A 78 -13.55 0.23 8.32
CA ALA A 78 -14.64 -0.28 9.15
C ALA A 78 -14.57 0.20 10.62
N SER A 79 -13.47 0.76 11.07
CA SER A 79 -13.25 1.12 12.47
C SER A 79 -14.25 2.15 13.02
N PHE A 80 -14.74 3.07 12.17
CA PHE A 80 -15.76 4.03 12.56
C PHE A 80 -17.09 3.32 12.86
N ILE A 81 -17.50 2.40 11.98
CA ILE A 81 -18.74 1.62 12.14
C ILE A 81 -18.66 0.70 13.36
N ASP A 82 -17.50 0.11 13.62
CA ASP A 82 -17.30 -0.71 14.81
C ASP A 82 -17.49 0.08 16.11
N ASP A 83 -16.98 1.32 16.16
CA ASP A 83 -17.16 2.21 17.31
C ASP A 83 -18.63 2.64 17.49
N VAL A 84 -19.37 2.86 16.38
CA VAL A 84 -20.80 3.17 16.44
C VAL A 84 -21.59 1.97 16.96
N LYS A 85 -21.39 0.79 16.37
CA LYS A 85 -22.14 -0.43 16.69
C LYS A 85 -21.82 -1.00 18.09
N SER A 86 -20.59 -0.84 18.57
CA SER A 86 -20.19 -1.23 19.92
C SER A 86 -20.68 -0.29 21.02
N GLY A 87 -21.22 0.87 20.66
CA GLY A 87 -21.63 1.91 21.62
C GLY A 87 -20.46 2.71 22.22
N PHE A 88 -19.22 2.41 21.81
CA PHE A 88 -18.01 3.11 22.29
C PHE A 88 -18.10 4.64 22.12
N ILE A 89 -18.77 5.09 21.07
CA ILE A 89 -19.01 6.51 20.82
C ILE A 89 -19.72 7.19 21.98
N LYS A 90 -20.70 6.53 22.63
CA LYS A 90 -21.48 7.11 23.72
C LYS A 90 -20.62 7.38 24.98
N GLU A 91 -19.61 6.54 25.21
CA GLU A 91 -18.70 6.70 26.34
C GLU A 91 -17.57 7.70 26.05
N TYR A 92 -17.19 7.83 24.77
CA TYR A 92 -16.06 8.63 24.36
C TYR A 92 -16.41 10.11 24.05
N LEU A 93 -17.59 10.38 23.47
CA LEU A 93 -18.03 11.72 23.11
C LEU A 93 -18.10 12.72 24.28
N PRO A 94 -18.46 12.34 25.51
CA PRO A 94 -18.40 13.28 26.65
C PRO A 94 -16.99 13.80 26.95
N ARG A 95 -15.94 13.12 26.48
CA ARG A 95 -14.53 13.44 26.74
C ARG A 95 -13.83 14.16 25.58
N THR A 96 -14.51 14.28 24.41
CA THR A 96 -13.92 14.90 23.21
C THR A 96 -15.02 15.53 22.34
N THR A 97 -14.63 16.44 21.45
CA THR A 97 -15.58 17.01 20.49
C THR A 97 -15.74 16.09 19.28
N VAL A 98 -16.96 16.03 18.72
CA VAL A 98 -17.29 15.21 17.54
C VAL A 98 -16.32 15.48 16.37
N PRO A 99 -16.02 16.73 15.97
CA PRO A 99 -15.10 16.98 14.88
C PRO A 99 -13.69 16.44 15.13
N ARG A 100 -13.22 16.52 16.37
CA ARG A 100 -11.89 16.01 16.74
C ARG A 100 -11.81 14.50 16.70
N TYR A 101 -12.90 13.82 17.07
CA TYR A 101 -13.01 12.37 16.95
C TYR A 101 -12.97 11.92 15.48
N ILE A 102 -13.83 12.52 14.63
CA ILE A 102 -13.90 12.19 13.19
C ILE A 102 -12.55 12.47 12.51
N ALA A 103 -11.93 13.64 12.77
CA ALA A 103 -10.64 13.96 12.22
C ALA A 103 -9.56 12.95 12.63
N GLY A 104 -9.56 12.50 13.90
CA GLY A 104 -8.64 11.47 14.37
C GLY A 104 -8.79 10.14 13.67
N LYS A 105 -10.03 9.72 13.40
CA LYS A 105 -10.33 8.49 12.63
C LYS A 105 -9.93 8.66 11.16
N ALA A 106 -10.28 9.77 10.53
CA ALA A 106 -9.93 10.06 9.14
C ALA A 106 -8.41 10.06 8.91
N VAL A 107 -7.64 10.71 9.79
CA VAL A 107 -6.18 10.69 9.71
C VAL A 107 -5.63 9.28 9.91
N GLY A 108 -6.14 8.51 10.87
CA GLY A 108 -5.75 7.13 11.10
C GLY A 108 -6.02 6.26 9.86
N CYS A 109 -7.19 6.43 9.25
CA CYS A 109 -7.61 5.73 8.03
C CYS A 109 -6.71 6.08 6.83
N ALA A 110 -6.51 7.37 6.55
CA ALA A 110 -5.69 7.84 5.45
C ALA A 110 -4.23 7.36 5.57
N VAL A 111 -3.64 7.52 6.75
CA VAL A 111 -2.24 7.13 6.98
C VAL A 111 -2.07 5.62 6.90
N SER A 112 -2.98 4.83 7.47
CA SER A 112 -2.86 3.36 7.40
C SER A 112 -3.05 2.83 5.99
N GLY A 113 -4.03 3.33 5.22
CA GLY A 113 -4.24 2.94 3.83
C GLY A 113 -3.08 3.36 2.91
N GLY A 114 -2.52 4.55 3.12
CA GLY A 114 -1.32 4.99 2.40
C GLY A 114 -0.08 4.17 2.74
N LEU A 115 0.15 3.90 4.04
CA LEU A 115 1.31 3.14 4.50
C LEU A 115 1.31 1.69 3.98
N THR A 116 0.16 1.01 3.97
CA THR A 116 0.11 -0.37 3.47
C THR A 116 0.54 -0.47 2.02
N LEU A 117 0.07 0.45 1.16
CA LEU A 117 0.46 0.45 -0.26
C LEU A 117 1.93 0.82 -0.43
N ALA A 118 2.41 1.88 0.20
CA ALA A 118 3.80 2.30 0.09
C ALA A 118 4.76 1.21 0.60
N LEU A 119 4.51 0.65 1.77
CA LEU A 119 5.35 -0.42 2.33
C LEU A 119 5.27 -1.71 1.50
N GLY A 120 4.09 -2.06 0.96
CA GLY A 120 3.93 -3.20 0.07
C GLY A 120 4.79 -3.09 -1.18
N ILE A 121 4.87 -1.90 -1.78
CA ILE A 121 5.74 -1.63 -2.94
C ILE A 121 7.21 -1.81 -2.56
N PHE A 122 7.66 -1.29 -1.41
CA PHE A 122 9.04 -1.49 -0.96
C PHE A 122 9.37 -2.97 -0.75
N ILE A 123 8.43 -3.76 -0.23
CA ILE A 123 8.60 -5.20 -0.06
C ILE A 123 8.68 -5.89 -1.43
N ALA A 124 7.77 -5.59 -2.36
CA ALA A 124 7.79 -6.15 -3.71
C ALA A 124 9.08 -5.83 -4.45
N TYR A 125 9.52 -4.57 -4.38
CA TYR A 125 10.77 -4.12 -4.99
C TYR A 125 11.99 -4.81 -4.36
N GLY A 126 12.04 -4.90 -3.02
CA GLY A 126 13.11 -5.60 -2.32
C GLY A 126 13.20 -7.07 -2.70
N PHE A 127 12.06 -7.75 -2.85
CA PHE A 127 12.00 -9.13 -3.34
C PHE A 127 12.54 -9.25 -4.76
N ALA A 128 12.10 -8.39 -5.68
CA ALA A 128 12.58 -8.41 -7.06
C ALA A 128 14.09 -8.11 -7.13
N ALA A 129 14.57 -7.14 -6.36
CA ALA A 129 15.97 -6.81 -6.28
C ALA A 129 16.81 -8.00 -5.76
N LEU A 130 16.38 -8.65 -4.68
CA LEU A 130 17.09 -9.83 -4.15
C LEU A 130 17.16 -10.99 -5.16
N MET A 131 16.13 -11.17 -5.97
CA MET A 131 16.09 -12.24 -6.96
C MET A 131 16.91 -11.93 -8.21
N PHE A 132 16.83 -10.71 -8.74
CA PHE A 132 17.31 -10.39 -10.08
C PHE A 132 18.62 -9.61 -10.14
N LEU A 133 18.97 -8.82 -9.10
CA LEU A 133 20.26 -8.11 -9.07
C LEU A 133 21.49 -9.01 -9.37
N PRO A 134 21.57 -10.26 -8.86
CA PRO A 134 22.69 -11.14 -9.19
C PRO A 134 22.72 -11.59 -10.65
N MET A 135 21.58 -11.49 -11.37
CA MET A 135 21.42 -11.91 -12.78
C MET A 135 21.53 -10.74 -13.75
N GLU A 136 21.60 -9.50 -13.27
CA GLU A 136 21.69 -8.31 -14.10
C GLU A 136 23.12 -8.04 -14.57
N ALA A 137 23.22 -7.57 -15.80
CA ALA A 137 24.51 -7.10 -16.35
C ALA A 137 24.91 -5.76 -15.70
N TYR A 138 26.20 -5.54 -15.55
CA TYR A 138 26.71 -4.25 -15.13
C TYR A 138 26.49 -3.20 -16.26
N PRO A 139 26.12 -1.95 -15.92
CA PRO A 139 25.98 -0.88 -16.91
C PRO A 139 27.30 -0.69 -17.65
N LYS A 140 27.22 -0.51 -18.96
CA LYS A 140 28.41 -0.24 -19.79
C LYS A 140 28.97 1.16 -19.52
N ALA A 141 30.29 1.33 -19.70
CA ALA A 141 30.92 2.63 -19.55
C ALA A 141 30.29 3.66 -20.50
N GLY A 142 29.76 4.76 -19.95
CA GLY A 142 29.06 5.81 -20.70
C GLY A 142 27.53 5.66 -20.78
N GLU A 143 26.96 4.60 -20.25
CA GLU A 143 25.51 4.44 -20.15
C GLU A 143 24.98 5.21 -18.94
N THR A 144 23.96 6.03 -19.15
CA THR A 144 23.30 6.76 -18.05
C THR A 144 22.42 5.81 -17.28
N VAL A 145 22.81 5.51 -16.06
CA VAL A 145 22.02 4.64 -15.16
C VAL A 145 20.86 5.47 -14.60
N PRO A 146 19.59 5.03 -14.78
CA PRO A 146 18.46 5.68 -14.17
C PRO A 146 18.55 5.68 -12.63
N ASN A 147 18.00 6.70 -12.00
CA ASN A 147 17.93 6.76 -10.54
C ASN A 147 16.78 5.85 -10.05
N TYR A 148 17.03 4.54 -10.02
CA TYR A 148 16.02 3.53 -9.62
C TYR A 148 15.44 3.81 -8.24
N PHE A 149 16.25 4.26 -7.28
CA PHE A 149 15.77 4.57 -5.94
C PHE A 149 14.89 5.83 -5.92
N GLY A 150 15.23 6.85 -6.71
CA GLY A 150 14.41 8.05 -6.84
C GLY A 150 13.04 7.73 -7.44
N ASN A 151 13.01 6.93 -8.50
CA ASN A 151 11.77 6.50 -9.15
C ASN A 151 10.90 5.65 -8.20
N LEU A 152 11.51 4.76 -7.42
CA LEU A 152 10.82 3.96 -6.40
C LEU A 152 10.18 4.86 -5.33
N MET A 153 10.90 5.85 -4.84
CA MET A 153 10.42 6.77 -3.82
C MET A 153 9.25 7.62 -4.33
N GLU A 154 9.35 8.14 -5.55
CA GLU A 154 8.28 8.90 -6.20
C GLU A 154 7.03 8.04 -6.37
N THR A 155 7.18 6.83 -6.88
CA THR A 155 6.08 5.87 -7.05
C THR A 155 5.46 5.51 -5.70
N ALA A 156 6.26 5.23 -4.68
CA ALA A 156 5.75 4.93 -3.34
C ALA A 156 4.95 6.11 -2.73
N LEU A 157 5.38 7.35 -2.96
CA LEU A 157 4.64 8.54 -2.54
C LEU A 157 3.30 8.69 -3.30
N MET A 158 3.27 8.43 -4.61
CA MET A 158 2.04 8.44 -5.39
C MET A 158 1.05 7.39 -4.90
N PHE A 159 1.52 6.18 -4.61
CA PHE A 159 0.69 5.11 -4.07
C PHE A 159 0.25 5.38 -2.64
N PHE A 160 1.10 6.01 -1.82
CA PHE A 160 0.69 6.48 -0.50
C PHE A 160 -0.47 7.48 -0.59
N ALA A 161 -0.35 8.48 -1.46
CA ALA A 161 -1.41 9.48 -1.66
C ALA A 161 -2.71 8.83 -2.19
N SER A 162 -2.59 7.93 -3.17
CA SER A 162 -3.72 7.17 -3.71
C SER A 162 -4.37 6.28 -2.65
N GLY A 163 -3.57 5.60 -1.84
CA GLY A 163 -4.04 4.76 -0.74
C GLY A 163 -4.77 5.57 0.33
N ALA A 164 -4.25 6.73 0.70
CA ALA A 164 -4.91 7.65 1.62
C ALA A 164 -6.26 8.13 1.07
N PHE A 165 -6.33 8.48 -0.21
CA PHE A 165 -7.56 8.90 -0.88
C PHE A 165 -8.62 7.78 -0.89
N TRP A 166 -8.26 6.58 -1.36
CA TRP A 166 -9.20 5.46 -1.43
C TRP A 166 -9.64 4.96 -0.06
N SER A 167 -8.76 5.00 0.93
CA SER A 167 -9.09 4.65 2.31
C SER A 167 -10.12 5.62 2.91
N LEU A 168 -9.96 6.94 2.70
CA LEU A 168 -10.94 7.94 3.11
C LEU A 168 -12.26 7.78 2.38
N THR A 169 -12.22 7.51 1.08
CA THR A 169 -13.41 7.23 0.28
C THR A 169 -14.16 6.02 0.82
N GLY A 170 -13.46 4.92 1.10
CA GLY A 170 -14.03 3.73 1.73
C GLY A 170 -14.65 4.01 3.09
N MET A 171 -13.99 4.81 3.94
CA MET A 171 -14.54 5.23 5.24
C MET A 171 -15.84 6.04 5.08
N THR A 172 -15.91 6.96 4.11
CA THR A 172 -17.14 7.74 3.87
C THR A 172 -18.28 6.88 3.37
N PHE A 173 -18.02 5.94 2.46
CA PHE A 173 -19.05 4.99 2.00
C PHE A 173 -19.50 4.06 3.13
N ALA A 174 -18.61 3.55 3.94
CA ALA A 174 -18.96 2.73 5.10
C ALA A 174 -19.88 3.51 6.06
N ALA A 175 -19.58 4.79 6.31
CA ALA A 175 -20.40 5.65 7.17
C ALA A 175 -21.80 5.94 6.59
N LEU A 176 -21.90 6.10 5.26
CA LEU A 176 -23.18 6.36 4.58
C LEU A 176 -24.08 5.14 4.49
N THR A 177 -23.48 3.95 4.31
CA THR A 177 -24.25 2.70 4.15
C THR A 177 -24.53 1.98 5.47
N ASP A 178 -23.99 2.45 6.60
CA ASP A 178 -23.99 1.77 7.90
C ASP A 178 -23.52 0.30 7.80
N SER A 179 -22.66 0.02 6.84
CA SER A 179 -22.15 -1.29 6.51
C SER A 179 -20.63 -1.34 6.70
N LYS A 180 -20.12 -2.50 7.11
CA LYS A 180 -18.68 -2.72 7.21
C LYS A 180 -18.01 -2.95 5.85
N TYR A 181 -18.79 -3.45 4.89
CA TYR A 181 -18.35 -3.84 3.54
C TYR A 181 -19.40 -3.47 2.50
#